data_a6095b30100801554a97c26e565c56e7
#
_entry.id   a6095b30100801554a97c26e565c56e7
#
_cell.length_a   1.000
_cell.length_b   1.000
_cell.length_c   1.000
_cell.angle_alpha   90.00
_cell.angle_beta   90.00
_cell.angle_gamma   90.00
#
_symmetry.space_group_name_H-M   'P 1'
#
loop_
_entity.id
_entity.type
_entity.pdbx_description
1 polymer ?
#
loop_
_entity_poly.entity_id
_entity_poly.type
_entity_poly.pdbx_seq_one_letter_code
_entity_poly.pdbx_strand_id
1 'polypeptide(L)'
;MIRVEGVYKRYQTDHGPGPWVLRDVNFTIPLRTNVGLIGANGAGKSTLLRLIGGIDQPTRGRVERRCRVSWPMAGGGLQRQLTGRENAKFVCRIHGHEHDMPDRLERIADFADIGAAFDEPVQTYSGGMRSRLQFALSLAFDFEVYISDEVTAAGDVAFRRRAVEAFRSMADRAGLIMVAHSEETLRQFCSAGILLQAGVATWFDDIDDALGAYKESMVA
;
A
#
# COMPACT_ATOMS: atom_id res chain seq x y z
N MET A 1 9.74 10.56 -7.69
CA MET A 1 8.60 10.97 -8.53
C MET A 1 8.00 9.74 -9.17
N ILE A 2 6.68 9.63 -9.16
CA ILE A 2 5.92 8.59 -9.87
C ILE A 2 5.05 9.30 -10.90
N ARG A 3 5.10 8.88 -12.16
CA ARG A 3 4.32 9.45 -13.25
C ARG A 3 3.44 8.37 -13.87
N VAL A 4 2.16 8.65 -14.00
CA VAL A 4 1.13 7.81 -14.61
C VAL A 4 0.66 8.51 -15.87
N GLU A 5 0.80 7.87 -17.03
CA GLU A 5 0.53 8.48 -18.34
C GLU A 5 -0.34 7.59 -19.21
N GLY A 6 -1.53 8.07 -19.56
CA GLY A 6 -2.47 7.42 -20.43
C GLY A 6 -2.83 6.01 -20.00
N VAL A 7 -2.94 5.75 -18.68
CA VAL A 7 -3.09 4.40 -18.16
C VAL A 7 -4.51 3.93 -18.27
N TYR A 8 -4.66 2.79 -18.96
CA TYR A 8 -5.88 1.98 -19.01
C TYR A 8 -5.61 0.62 -18.40
N LYS A 9 -6.54 0.09 -17.61
CA LYS A 9 -6.47 -1.26 -17.08
C LYS A 9 -7.80 -1.98 -17.18
N ARG A 10 -7.75 -3.22 -17.67
CA ARG A 10 -8.82 -4.21 -17.60
C ARG A 10 -8.22 -5.59 -17.35
N TYR A 11 -9.02 -6.50 -16.85
CA TYR A 11 -8.62 -7.89 -16.63
C TYR A 11 -9.23 -8.79 -17.68
N GLN A 12 -8.53 -9.89 -17.97
CA GLN A 12 -9.08 -10.95 -18.82
C GLN A 12 -10.06 -11.77 -18.01
N THR A 13 -11.18 -12.11 -18.62
CA THR A 13 -12.18 -13.02 -18.06
C THR A 13 -12.29 -14.26 -18.92
N ASP A 14 -12.99 -15.30 -18.48
CA ASP A 14 -13.23 -16.53 -19.25
C ASP A 14 -13.97 -16.27 -20.59
N HIS A 15 -14.66 -15.14 -20.68
CA HIS A 15 -15.45 -14.73 -21.86
C HIS A 15 -14.76 -13.65 -22.70
N GLY A 16 -13.46 -13.40 -22.48
CA GLY A 16 -12.69 -12.38 -23.19
C GLY A 16 -12.35 -11.18 -22.32
N PRO A 17 -11.95 -10.03 -22.91
CA PRO A 17 -11.56 -8.85 -22.17
C PRO A 17 -12.74 -8.28 -21.36
N GLY A 18 -12.54 -8.16 -20.04
CA GLY A 18 -13.51 -7.55 -19.12
C GLY A 18 -13.65 -6.03 -19.31
N PRO A 19 -14.52 -5.39 -18.54
CA PRO A 19 -14.70 -3.95 -18.55
C PRO A 19 -13.44 -3.21 -18.13
N TRP A 20 -13.31 -1.96 -18.58
CA TRP A 20 -12.23 -1.10 -18.14
C TRP A 20 -12.41 -0.72 -16.67
N VAL A 21 -11.41 -1.06 -15.85
CA VAL A 21 -11.34 -0.67 -14.44
C VAL A 21 -10.73 0.72 -14.31
N LEU A 22 -9.69 1.03 -15.12
CA LEU A 22 -9.07 2.35 -15.20
C LEU A 22 -9.11 2.82 -16.66
N ARG A 23 -9.33 4.13 -16.83
CA ARG A 23 -9.51 4.77 -18.14
C ARG A 23 -8.76 6.09 -18.19
N ASP A 24 -7.78 6.19 -19.08
CA ASP A 24 -7.00 7.39 -19.34
C ASP A 24 -6.50 8.11 -18.08
N VAL A 25 -5.92 7.33 -17.15
CA VAL A 25 -5.44 7.88 -15.90
C VAL A 25 -4.11 8.60 -16.12
N ASN A 26 -4.07 9.87 -15.73
CA ASN A 26 -2.93 10.77 -15.92
C ASN A 26 -2.70 11.61 -14.66
N PHE A 27 -1.55 11.45 -14.00
CA PHE A 27 -1.09 12.31 -12.90
C PHE A 27 0.39 12.10 -12.60
N THR A 28 0.95 13.00 -11.81
CA THR A 28 2.31 12.88 -11.29
C THR A 28 2.32 13.06 -9.79
N ILE A 29 2.92 12.12 -9.06
CA ILE A 29 3.14 12.21 -7.62
C ILE A 29 4.57 12.70 -7.39
N PRO A 30 4.78 13.89 -6.79
CA PRO A 30 6.11 14.35 -6.39
C PRO A 30 6.70 13.44 -5.31
N LEU A 31 8.03 13.45 -5.15
CA LEU A 31 8.68 12.79 -4.01
C LEU A 31 8.28 13.46 -2.70
N ARG A 32 8.20 12.67 -1.63
CA ARG A 32 7.85 13.13 -0.28
C ARG A 32 6.49 13.82 -0.19
N THR A 33 5.57 13.48 -1.10
CA THR A 33 4.18 13.93 -1.02
C THR A 33 3.34 12.79 -0.45
N ASN A 34 2.54 13.10 0.55
CA ASN A 34 1.59 12.16 1.14
C ASN A 34 0.23 12.36 0.46
N VAL A 35 -0.25 11.32 -0.21
CA VAL A 35 -1.40 11.37 -1.10
C VAL A 35 -2.51 10.44 -0.62
N GLY A 36 -3.70 10.97 -0.41
CA GLY A 36 -4.90 10.17 -0.18
C GLY A 36 -5.53 9.71 -1.49
N LEU A 37 -5.76 8.40 -1.63
CA LEU A 37 -6.52 7.86 -2.76
C LEU A 37 -7.96 7.62 -2.33
N ILE A 38 -8.86 8.43 -2.89
CA ILE A 38 -10.27 8.53 -2.52
C ILE A 38 -11.14 7.96 -3.65
N GLY A 39 -12.28 7.40 -3.30
CA GLY A 39 -13.25 6.88 -4.27
C GLY A 39 -14.11 5.76 -3.68
N ALA A 40 -15.23 5.48 -4.30
CA ALA A 40 -16.17 4.44 -3.88
C ALA A 40 -15.54 3.03 -3.90
N ASN A 41 -16.17 2.08 -3.21
CA ASN A 41 -15.78 0.68 -3.31
C ASN A 41 -15.98 0.21 -4.77
N GLY A 42 -14.99 -0.52 -5.29
CA GLY A 42 -15.01 -0.96 -6.69
C GLY A 42 -14.55 0.11 -7.72
N ALA A 43 -14.23 1.34 -7.31
CA ALA A 43 -13.74 2.38 -8.23
C ALA A 43 -12.40 2.06 -8.92
N GLY A 44 -11.66 1.04 -8.41
CA GLY A 44 -10.36 0.64 -8.97
C GLY A 44 -9.15 1.07 -8.14
N LYS A 45 -9.35 1.52 -6.89
CA LYS A 45 -8.26 1.98 -5.99
C LYS A 45 -7.16 0.94 -5.82
N SER A 46 -7.50 -0.29 -5.43
CA SER A 46 -6.52 -1.37 -5.25
C SER A 46 -5.82 -1.74 -6.58
N THR A 47 -6.53 -1.64 -7.71
CA THR A 47 -5.93 -1.81 -9.04
C THR A 47 -4.88 -0.73 -9.31
N LEU A 48 -5.19 0.53 -9.03
CA LEU A 48 -4.27 1.64 -9.21
C LEU A 48 -3.04 1.50 -8.30
N LEU A 49 -3.24 1.14 -7.01
CA LEU A 49 -2.13 0.88 -6.09
C LEU A 49 -1.21 -0.25 -6.56
N ARG A 50 -1.77 -1.34 -7.09
CA ARG A 50 -0.97 -2.45 -7.66
C ARG A 50 -0.16 -2.02 -8.88
N LEU A 51 -0.72 -1.16 -9.73
CA LEU A 51 0.02 -0.58 -10.86
C LEU A 51 1.13 0.35 -10.38
N ILE A 52 0.86 1.22 -9.40
CA ILE A 52 1.87 2.12 -8.81
C ILE A 52 2.96 1.32 -8.10
N GLY A 53 2.61 0.28 -7.36
CA GLY A 53 3.55 -0.61 -6.68
C GLY A 53 4.34 -1.55 -7.60
N GLY A 54 4.02 -1.60 -8.90
CA GLY A 54 4.71 -2.47 -9.86
C GLY A 54 4.35 -3.95 -9.77
N ILE A 55 3.31 -4.29 -9.01
CA ILE A 55 2.81 -5.68 -8.87
C ILE A 55 2.04 -6.09 -10.13
N ASP A 56 1.44 -5.13 -10.82
CA ASP A 56 0.66 -5.36 -12.02
C ASP A 56 1.11 -4.39 -13.13
N GLN A 57 0.76 -4.71 -14.37
CA GLN A 57 1.08 -3.91 -15.56
C GLN A 57 -0.19 -3.27 -16.12
N PRO A 58 -0.12 -2.03 -16.63
CA PRO A 58 -1.23 -1.42 -17.32
C PRO A 58 -1.52 -2.16 -18.65
N THR A 59 -2.80 -2.16 -19.07
CA THR A 59 -3.18 -2.70 -20.39
C THR A 59 -2.72 -1.75 -21.52
N ARG A 60 -2.74 -0.43 -21.26
CA ARG A 60 -2.22 0.63 -22.12
C ARG A 60 -1.63 1.74 -21.26
N GLY A 61 -0.74 2.56 -21.83
CA GLY A 61 -0.05 3.62 -21.13
C GLY A 61 1.13 3.10 -20.32
N ARG A 62 1.63 3.92 -19.41
CA ARG A 62 2.79 3.55 -18.60
C ARG A 62 2.76 4.17 -17.21
N VAL A 63 3.44 3.49 -16.28
CA VAL A 63 3.73 3.99 -14.93
C VAL A 63 5.25 4.06 -14.78
N GLU A 64 5.81 5.27 -14.75
CA GLU A 64 7.22 5.52 -14.54
C GLU A 64 7.49 5.78 -13.06
N ARG A 65 8.45 5.07 -12.49
CA ARG A 65 8.87 5.19 -11.07
C ARG A 65 10.34 5.56 -11.04
N ARG A 66 10.65 6.78 -10.58
CA ARG A 66 12.02 7.24 -10.34
C ARG A 66 12.35 7.21 -8.85
N CYS A 67 11.84 6.20 -8.15
CA CYS A 67 12.01 5.99 -6.73
C CYS A 67 11.66 4.54 -6.40
N ARG A 68 12.13 4.05 -5.24
CA ARG A 68 11.72 2.76 -4.70
C ARG A 68 10.35 2.90 -4.05
N VAL A 69 9.39 2.13 -4.56
CA VAL A 69 8.00 2.11 -4.07
C VAL A 69 7.77 0.79 -3.33
N SER A 70 7.12 0.84 -2.18
CA SER A 70 6.75 -0.38 -1.46
C SER A 70 5.63 -1.13 -2.18
N TRP A 71 5.45 -2.39 -1.82
CA TRP A 71 4.18 -3.08 -2.08
C TRP A 71 3.08 -2.54 -1.14
N PRO A 72 1.79 -2.73 -1.45
CA PRO A 72 0.70 -2.37 -0.54
C PRO A 72 0.81 -3.14 0.78
N MET A 73 0.85 -2.42 1.90
CA MET A 73 1.12 -2.98 3.24
C MET A 73 0.10 -4.03 3.70
N ALA A 74 -1.16 -3.94 3.25
CA ALA A 74 -2.21 -4.91 3.57
C ALA A 74 -2.44 -5.98 2.49
N GLY A 75 -1.72 -5.90 1.38
CA GLY A 75 -2.06 -6.58 0.11
C GLY A 75 -1.65 -8.04 -0.03
N GLY A 76 -1.26 -8.74 1.01
CA GLY A 76 -0.87 -10.17 0.90
C GLY A 76 0.62 -10.34 0.55
N GLY A 77 1.00 -11.51 0.09
CA GLY A 77 2.39 -11.85 -0.27
C GLY A 77 3.05 -12.83 0.69
N LEU A 78 2.43 -13.14 1.84
CA LEU A 78 2.91 -14.18 2.71
C LEU A 78 2.61 -15.56 2.11
N GLN A 79 3.65 -16.34 1.92
CA GLN A 79 3.55 -17.74 1.54
C GLN A 79 3.07 -18.54 2.76
N ARG A 80 1.85 -19.07 2.68
CA ARG A 80 1.16 -19.68 3.83
C ARG A 80 1.85 -20.94 4.36
N GLN A 81 2.56 -21.66 3.49
CA GLN A 81 3.28 -22.89 3.84
C GLN A 81 4.64 -22.63 4.49
N LEU A 82 5.20 -21.45 4.28
CA LEU A 82 6.46 -21.02 4.89
C LEU A 82 6.21 -20.44 6.29
N THR A 83 7.24 -20.51 7.14
CA THR A 83 7.25 -19.84 8.44
C THR A 83 7.30 -18.31 8.27
N GLY A 84 7.02 -17.56 9.34
CA GLY A 84 7.20 -16.11 9.33
C GLY A 84 8.64 -15.72 9.01
N ARG A 85 9.61 -16.44 9.61
CA ARG A 85 11.04 -16.25 9.36
C ARG A 85 11.44 -16.54 7.91
N GLU A 86 10.92 -17.60 7.30
CA GLU A 86 11.19 -17.92 5.90
C GLU A 86 10.59 -16.89 4.95
N ASN A 87 9.38 -16.41 5.23
CA ASN A 87 8.79 -15.28 4.50
C ASN A 87 9.67 -14.03 4.60
N ALA A 88 10.16 -13.70 5.79
CA ALA A 88 11.05 -12.56 5.99
C ALA A 88 12.38 -12.73 5.23
N LYS A 89 13.01 -13.91 5.27
CA LYS A 89 14.21 -14.23 4.48
C LYS A 89 13.95 -14.07 2.96
N PHE A 90 12.81 -14.54 2.50
CA PHE A 90 12.43 -14.43 1.09
C PHE A 90 12.33 -12.97 0.65
N VAL A 91 11.68 -12.11 1.44
CA VAL A 91 11.56 -10.68 1.15
C VAL A 91 12.94 -9.99 1.20
N CYS A 92 13.79 -10.30 2.18
CA CYS A 92 15.16 -9.78 2.24
C CYS A 92 15.95 -10.08 0.96
N ARG A 93 15.87 -11.31 0.44
CA ARG A 93 16.55 -11.71 -0.80
C ARG A 93 16.05 -10.97 -2.02
N ILE A 94 14.72 -10.84 -2.17
CA ILE A 94 14.12 -10.09 -3.29
C ILE A 94 14.61 -8.64 -3.32
N HIS A 95 14.79 -8.02 -2.15
CA HIS A 95 15.21 -6.63 -2.04
C HIS A 95 16.73 -6.44 -1.91
N GLY A 96 17.53 -7.51 -2.08
CA GLY A 96 19.00 -7.44 -2.09
C GLY A 96 19.63 -7.19 -0.71
N HIS A 97 18.91 -7.55 0.36
CA HIS A 97 19.35 -7.37 1.75
C HIS A 97 19.90 -8.66 2.38
N GLU A 98 20.72 -9.41 1.64
CA GLU A 98 21.34 -10.63 2.16
C GLU A 98 22.44 -10.34 3.19
N HIS A 99 23.14 -9.23 3.03
CA HIS A 99 24.27 -8.84 3.88
C HIS A 99 23.85 -8.41 5.29
N ASP A 100 22.68 -7.82 5.46
CA ASP A 100 22.12 -7.35 6.74
C ASP A 100 20.87 -8.15 7.17
N MET A 101 20.69 -9.34 6.58
CA MET A 101 19.52 -10.19 6.83
C MET A 101 19.33 -10.58 8.29
N PRO A 102 20.37 -10.99 9.06
CA PRO A 102 20.19 -11.34 10.48
C PRO A 102 19.55 -10.21 11.28
N ASP A 103 20.08 -8.99 11.17
CA ASP A 103 19.58 -7.81 11.89
C ASP A 103 18.16 -7.42 11.47
N ARG A 104 17.83 -7.61 10.19
CA ARG A 104 16.47 -7.37 9.69
C ARG A 104 15.48 -8.39 10.22
N LEU A 105 15.85 -9.66 10.27
CA LEU A 105 15.01 -10.72 10.83
C LEU A 105 14.69 -10.48 12.29
N GLU A 106 15.67 -10.04 13.07
CA GLU A 106 15.49 -9.69 14.49
C GLU A 106 14.50 -8.51 14.62
N ARG A 107 14.72 -7.43 13.88
CA ARG A 107 13.80 -6.26 13.87
C ARG A 107 12.38 -6.63 13.44
N ILE A 108 12.23 -7.51 12.42
CA ILE A 108 10.92 -7.98 11.98
C ILE A 108 10.24 -8.79 13.08
N ALA A 109 10.95 -9.72 13.71
CA ALA A 109 10.43 -10.56 14.79
C ALA A 109 9.98 -9.72 15.98
N ASP A 110 10.83 -8.78 16.42
CA ASP A 110 10.57 -7.87 17.55
C ASP A 110 9.37 -6.97 17.28
N PHE A 111 9.29 -6.41 16.06
CA PHE A 111 8.16 -5.53 15.72
C PHE A 111 6.86 -6.31 15.57
N ALA A 112 6.88 -7.48 14.91
CA ALA A 112 5.69 -8.31 14.73
C ALA A 112 5.13 -8.81 16.06
N ASP A 113 6.00 -9.03 17.06
CA ASP A 113 5.64 -9.43 18.43
C ASP A 113 4.66 -10.62 18.42
N ILE A 114 5.04 -11.68 17.70
CA ILE A 114 4.28 -12.93 17.58
C ILE A 114 4.99 -14.11 18.26
N GLY A 115 6.11 -13.84 18.93
CA GLY A 115 6.86 -14.81 19.72
C GLY A 115 7.30 -16.04 18.92
N ALA A 116 7.18 -17.22 19.50
CA ALA A 116 7.59 -18.48 18.88
C ALA A 116 6.86 -18.78 17.55
N ALA A 117 5.69 -18.18 17.33
CA ALA A 117 4.96 -18.35 16.08
C ALA A 117 5.73 -17.84 14.86
N PHE A 118 6.74 -16.95 15.04
CA PHE A 118 7.59 -16.51 13.94
C PHE A 118 8.29 -17.66 13.22
N ASP A 119 8.51 -18.78 13.92
CA ASP A 119 9.13 -19.99 13.39
C ASP A 119 8.12 -21.09 13.01
N GLU A 120 6.81 -20.78 13.08
CA GLU A 120 5.74 -21.67 12.67
C GLU A 120 5.18 -21.27 11.28
N PRO A 121 4.56 -22.20 10.52
CA PRO A 121 3.95 -21.91 9.22
C PRO A 121 2.85 -20.84 9.32
N VAL A 122 2.86 -19.86 8.41
CA VAL A 122 1.89 -18.75 8.39
C VAL A 122 0.43 -19.20 8.27
N GLN A 123 0.18 -20.39 7.73
CA GLN A 123 -1.17 -20.96 7.69
C GLN A 123 -1.78 -21.18 9.08
N THR A 124 -0.95 -21.34 10.11
CA THR A 124 -1.41 -21.52 11.51
C THR A 124 -1.70 -20.19 12.22
N TYR A 125 -1.34 -19.06 11.60
CA TYR A 125 -1.49 -17.75 12.22
C TYR A 125 -2.95 -17.30 12.29
N SER A 126 -3.28 -16.61 13.39
CA SER A 126 -4.49 -15.79 13.43
C SER A 126 -4.44 -14.66 12.41
N GLY A 127 -5.59 -14.03 12.12
CA GLY A 127 -5.63 -12.84 11.27
C GLY A 127 -4.74 -11.71 11.79
N GLY A 128 -4.78 -11.49 13.11
CA GLY A 128 -3.95 -10.49 13.78
C GLY A 128 -2.45 -10.76 13.64
N MET A 129 -1.99 -12.00 13.83
CA MET A 129 -0.58 -12.38 13.67
C MET A 129 -0.11 -12.17 12.23
N ARG A 130 -0.92 -12.52 11.23
CA ARG A 130 -0.60 -12.26 9.81
C ARG A 130 -0.43 -10.77 9.54
N SER A 131 -1.36 -9.95 10.01
CA SER A 131 -1.30 -8.49 9.81
C SER A 131 -0.10 -7.87 10.51
N ARG A 132 0.25 -8.33 11.73
CA ARG A 132 1.44 -7.89 12.46
C ARG A 132 2.72 -8.19 11.68
N LEU A 133 2.85 -9.43 11.16
CA LEU A 133 4.02 -9.82 10.35
C LEU A 133 4.09 -9.01 9.04
N GLN A 134 2.97 -8.84 8.34
CA GLN A 134 2.93 -8.04 7.10
C GLN A 134 3.36 -6.60 7.34
N PHE A 135 2.87 -5.99 8.41
CA PHE A 135 3.24 -4.63 8.77
C PHE A 135 4.72 -4.53 9.16
N ALA A 136 5.24 -5.46 9.97
CA ALA A 136 6.65 -5.52 10.34
C ALA A 136 7.56 -5.67 9.11
N LEU A 137 7.19 -6.52 8.17
CA LEU A 137 7.90 -6.67 6.89
C LEU A 137 7.95 -5.36 6.10
N SER A 138 6.84 -4.62 6.05
CA SER A 138 6.80 -3.35 5.31
C SER A 138 7.69 -2.28 5.93
N LEU A 139 7.87 -2.28 7.26
CA LEU A 139 8.74 -1.35 7.97
C LEU A 139 10.23 -1.72 7.92
N ALA A 140 10.54 -2.98 7.64
CA ALA A 140 11.91 -3.47 7.67
C ALA A 140 12.77 -3.00 6.48
N PHE A 141 12.15 -2.39 5.47
CA PHE A 141 12.81 -1.93 4.25
C PHE A 141 12.60 -0.45 4.04
N ASP A 142 13.64 0.22 3.52
CA ASP A 142 13.58 1.65 3.24
C ASP A 142 13.07 1.88 1.82
N PHE A 143 11.89 2.45 1.71
CA PHE A 143 11.31 2.92 0.46
C PHE A 143 11.23 4.45 0.45
N GLU A 144 11.24 5.04 -0.74
CA GLU A 144 11.04 6.48 -0.92
C GLU A 144 9.55 6.84 -0.99
N VAL A 145 8.70 5.85 -1.32
CA VAL A 145 7.24 5.96 -1.30
C VAL A 145 6.65 4.66 -0.74
N TYR A 146 5.81 4.78 0.28
CA TYR A 146 5.07 3.66 0.84
C TYR A 146 3.63 3.66 0.35
N ILE A 147 3.09 2.46 0.12
CA ILE A 147 1.68 2.27 -0.23
C ILE A 147 0.97 1.63 0.95
N SER A 148 -0.07 2.31 1.45
CA SER A 148 -0.92 1.79 2.52
C SER A 148 -2.36 1.64 2.02
N ASP A 149 -2.84 0.42 1.96
CA ASP A 149 -4.25 0.10 1.73
C ASP A 149 -4.86 -0.24 3.09
N GLU A 150 -5.41 0.78 3.74
CA GLU A 150 -5.87 0.79 5.14
C GLU A 150 -4.77 0.58 6.20
N VAL A 151 -4.56 1.58 7.04
CA VAL A 151 -3.83 1.43 8.31
C VAL A 151 -4.75 0.75 9.33
N THR A 152 -5.22 -0.43 9.01
CA THR A 152 -5.82 -1.31 10.00
C THR A 152 -4.68 -2.12 10.62
N ALA A 153 -3.99 -1.52 11.57
CA ALA A 153 -3.18 -2.32 12.48
C ALA A 153 -4.12 -3.29 13.20
N ALA A 154 -4.37 -4.43 12.55
CA ALA A 154 -5.02 -5.54 13.21
C ALA A 154 -4.10 -5.98 14.34
N GLY A 155 -4.60 -5.98 15.55
CA GLY A 155 -3.84 -6.28 16.74
C GLY A 155 -4.52 -5.68 17.98
N ASP A 156 -3.93 -5.92 19.14
CA ASP A 156 -4.35 -5.27 20.37
C ASP A 156 -4.02 -3.77 20.39
N VAL A 157 -4.46 -3.09 21.44
CA VAL A 157 -4.28 -1.64 21.59
C VAL A 157 -2.80 -1.24 21.61
N ALA A 158 -1.94 -2.07 22.21
CA ALA A 158 -0.50 -1.80 22.31
C ALA A 158 0.19 -1.86 20.94
N PHE A 159 -0.11 -2.90 20.15
CA PHE A 159 0.43 -3.03 18.80
C PHE A 159 -0.07 -1.89 17.89
N ARG A 160 -1.35 -1.54 17.95
CA ARG A 160 -1.90 -0.42 17.16
C ARG A 160 -1.18 0.89 17.45
N ARG A 161 -0.90 1.18 18.72
CA ARG A 161 -0.14 2.39 19.10
C ARG A 161 1.26 2.39 18.49
N ARG A 162 2.01 1.29 18.62
CA ARG A 162 3.35 1.13 18.04
C ARG A 162 3.31 1.26 16.51
N ALA A 163 2.31 0.66 15.87
CA ALA A 163 2.13 0.73 14.43
C ALA A 163 1.86 2.16 13.93
N VAL A 164 1.00 2.91 14.62
CA VAL A 164 0.72 4.32 14.30
C VAL A 164 1.97 5.19 14.48
N GLU A 165 2.73 5.01 15.54
CA GLU A 165 3.99 5.74 15.79
C GLU A 165 5.03 5.44 14.69
N ALA A 166 5.22 4.16 14.36
CA ALA A 166 6.12 3.75 13.29
C ALA A 166 5.69 4.30 11.93
N PHE A 167 4.38 4.27 11.65
CA PHE A 167 3.81 4.80 10.42
C PHE A 167 4.00 6.31 10.28
N ARG A 168 3.82 7.08 11.37
CA ARG A 168 4.11 8.52 11.39
C ARG A 168 5.57 8.81 11.07
N SER A 169 6.49 8.14 11.79
CA SER A 169 7.92 8.29 11.55
C SER A 169 8.33 7.94 10.11
N MET A 170 7.63 7.02 9.48
CA MET A 170 7.84 6.64 8.08
C MET A 170 7.30 7.73 7.14
N ALA A 171 6.07 8.23 7.37
CA ALA A 171 5.44 9.27 6.56
C ALA A 171 6.20 10.60 6.59
N ASP A 172 6.92 10.89 7.69
CA ASP A 172 7.77 12.09 7.82
C ASP A 172 9.06 12.00 6.98
N ARG A 173 9.54 10.79 6.67
CA ARG A 173 10.82 10.56 5.96
C ARG A 173 10.65 10.21 4.50
N ALA A 174 9.51 9.68 4.12
CA ALA A 174 9.20 9.21 2.77
C ALA A 174 7.86 9.77 2.30
N GLY A 175 7.51 9.56 1.04
CA GLY A 175 6.17 9.81 0.54
C GLY A 175 5.22 8.66 0.92
N LEU A 176 3.95 8.97 1.02
CA LEU A 176 2.89 8.01 1.33
C LEU A 176 1.78 8.06 0.29
N ILE A 177 1.31 6.90 -0.16
CA ILE A 177 0.05 6.78 -0.90
C ILE A 177 -0.88 5.93 -0.05
N MET A 178 -1.96 6.54 0.42
CA MET A 178 -2.85 5.93 1.41
C MET A 178 -4.29 5.82 0.89
N VAL A 179 -4.89 4.66 1.13
CA VAL A 179 -6.36 4.50 1.15
C VAL A 179 -6.78 4.37 2.61
N ALA A 180 -7.79 5.13 3.02
CA ALA A 180 -8.41 4.99 4.34
C ALA A 180 -9.92 5.20 4.24
N HIS A 181 -10.67 4.54 5.14
CA HIS A 181 -12.12 4.75 5.25
C HIS A 181 -12.47 6.01 6.04
N SER A 182 -11.56 6.50 6.89
CA SER A 182 -11.75 7.69 7.70
C SER A 182 -11.16 8.92 7.01
N GLU A 183 -11.99 9.93 6.76
CA GLU A 183 -11.53 11.24 6.28
C GLU A 183 -10.54 11.87 7.24
N GLU A 184 -10.76 11.70 8.55
CA GLU A 184 -9.86 12.24 9.59
C GLU A 184 -8.46 11.65 9.45
N THR A 185 -8.35 10.33 9.16
CA THR A 185 -7.07 9.67 8.90
C THR A 185 -6.40 10.25 7.66
N LEU A 186 -7.15 10.47 6.57
CA LEU A 186 -6.60 11.08 5.36
C LEU A 186 -6.09 12.50 5.63
N ARG A 187 -6.86 13.35 6.35
CA ARG A 187 -6.42 14.71 6.74
C ARG A 187 -5.19 14.69 7.64
N GLN A 188 -5.08 13.68 8.50
CA GLN A 188 -3.94 13.58 9.43
C GLN A 188 -2.62 13.26 8.72
N PHE A 189 -2.66 12.45 7.67
CA PHE A 189 -1.46 11.91 7.03
C PHE A 189 -1.19 12.44 5.62
N CYS A 190 -2.21 12.92 4.90
CA CYS A 190 -2.10 13.30 3.49
C CYS A 190 -2.23 14.80 3.30
N SER A 191 -1.41 15.37 2.42
CA SER A 191 -1.47 16.77 2.00
C SER A 191 -2.18 16.96 0.67
N ALA A 192 -2.14 15.95 -0.20
CA ALA A 192 -2.76 15.96 -1.53
C ALA A 192 -3.72 14.78 -1.69
N GLY A 193 -4.56 14.80 -2.72
CA GLY A 193 -5.53 13.76 -2.98
C GLY A 193 -5.62 13.33 -4.44
N ILE A 194 -5.98 12.07 -4.65
CA ILE A 194 -6.42 11.53 -5.94
C ILE A 194 -7.84 11.02 -5.77
N LEU A 195 -8.79 11.63 -6.44
CA LEU A 195 -10.16 11.11 -6.55
C LEU A 195 -10.26 10.16 -7.73
N LEU A 196 -10.58 8.90 -7.44
CA LEU A 196 -10.83 7.88 -8.45
C LEU A 196 -12.32 7.60 -8.58
N GLN A 197 -12.88 7.96 -9.75
CA GLN A 197 -14.30 7.89 -10.01
C GLN A 197 -14.56 7.33 -11.41
N ALA A 198 -15.37 6.28 -11.52
CA ALA A 198 -15.68 5.60 -12.79
C ALA A 198 -14.42 5.22 -13.62
N GLY A 199 -13.32 4.92 -12.94
CA GLY A 199 -12.05 4.54 -13.55
C GLY A 199 -11.18 5.71 -14.01
N VAL A 200 -11.60 6.96 -13.79
CA VAL A 200 -10.85 8.19 -14.09
C VAL A 200 -10.28 8.75 -12.79
N ALA A 201 -9.04 9.21 -12.82
CA ALA A 201 -8.36 9.81 -11.67
C ALA A 201 -8.20 11.31 -11.84
N THR A 202 -8.58 12.07 -10.83
CA THR A 202 -8.37 13.52 -10.74
C THR A 202 -7.42 13.83 -9.61
N TRP A 203 -6.37 14.60 -9.89
CA TRP A 203 -5.39 15.07 -8.90
C TRP A 203 -5.88 16.34 -8.22
N PHE A 204 -5.63 16.46 -6.91
CA PHE A 204 -5.85 17.65 -6.10
C PHE A 204 -4.59 17.94 -5.28
N ASP A 205 -4.15 19.19 -5.27
CA ASP A 205 -2.99 19.63 -4.49
C ASP A 205 -3.30 19.73 -2.99
N ASP A 206 -4.59 19.75 -2.64
CA ASP A 206 -5.09 19.75 -1.26
C ASP A 206 -6.02 18.55 -1.03
N ILE A 207 -5.85 17.90 0.12
CA ILE A 207 -6.66 16.74 0.51
C ILE A 207 -8.13 17.11 0.79
N ASP A 208 -8.38 18.31 1.33
CA ASP A 208 -9.73 18.76 1.63
C ASP A 208 -10.53 19.05 0.35
N ASP A 209 -9.89 19.57 -0.68
CA ASP A 209 -10.49 19.73 -2.01
C ASP A 209 -10.89 18.39 -2.61
N ALA A 210 -10.03 17.38 -2.50
CA ALA A 210 -10.32 16.03 -2.98
C ALA A 210 -11.48 15.39 -2.22
N LEU A 211 -11.53 15.57 -0.90
CA LEU A 211 -12.64 15.08 -0.05
C LEU A 211 -13.95 15.81 -0.34
N GLY A 212 -13.89 17.12 -0.59
CA GLY A 212 -15.02 17.94 -0.99
C GLY A 212 -15.64 17.45 -2.31
N ALA A 213 -14.79 17.30 -3.33
CA ALA A 213 -15.21 16.78 -4.64
C ALA A 213 -15.83 15.38 -4.56
N TYR A 214 -15.27 14.52 -3.69
CA TYR A 214 -15.85 13.19 -3.46
C TYR A 214 -17.27 13.27 -2.87
N LYS A 215 -17.50 14.14 -1.87
CA LYS A 215 -18.83 14.33 -1.25
C LYS A 215 -19.85 14.85 -2.27
N GLU A 216 -19.48 15.83 -3.05
CA GLU A 216 -20.34 16.39 -4.11
C GLU A 216 -20.75 15.30 -5.11
N SER A 217 -19.82 14.42 -5.46
CA SER A 217 -20.08 13.31 -6.39
C SER A 217 -21.00 12.22 -5.85
N MET A 218 -21.19 12.14 -4.52
CA MET A 218 -22.11 11.18 -3.90
C MET A 218 -23.56 11.71 -3.81
N VAL A 219 -23.74 13.01 -3.99
CA VAL A 219 -25.05 13.69 -3.90
C VAL A 219 -25.68 13.86 -5.29
N ALA A 220 -24.86 13.82 -6.33
CA ALA A 220 -25.30 13.91 -7.73
C ALA A 220 -25.72 12.55 -8.29
#